data_785374590fa287da5538aea46ef6e064
#
_entry.id   785374590fa287da5538aea46ef6e064
#
_cell.length_a   1.000
_cell.length_b   1.000
_cell.length_c   1.000
_cell.angle_alpha   90.00
_cell.angle_beta   90.00
_cell.angle_gamma   90.00
#
_symmetry.space_group_name_H-M   'P 1'
#
loop_
_entity.id
_entity.type
_entity.pdbx_description
1 polymer ?
#
loop_
_entity_poly.entity_id
_entity_poly.type
_entity_poly.pdbx_seq_one_letter_code
_entity_poly.pdbx_strand_id
1 'polypeptide(L)' 'MAIRITRIDDIDGSEGAEAFVFELDRKTYEIDLCARNRIRFLRAIGPFIDRARPLEETEPHRATAMVAHLPSVLG' A
#
# COMPACT_ATOMS: atom_id res chain seq x y z
N MET A 1 -6.70 -15.88 27.53
CA MET A 1 -7.00 -16.44 26.41
C MET A 1 -6.55 -15.65 25.25
N ALA A 2 -6.02 -16.21 24.26
CA ALA A 2 -5.50 -15.46 23.18
C ALA A 2 -6.45 -15.47 22.05
N ILE A 3 -6.58 -14.39 21.38
CA ILE A 3 -7.42 -14.32 20.26
C ILE A 3 -6.54 -14.24 19.06
N ARG A 4 -6.79 -15.12 18.10
CA ARG A 4 -5.99 -15.12 16.97
C ARG A 4 -6.74 -14.47 15.86
N ILE A 5 -6.24 -13.46 15.27
CA ILE A 5 -6.88 -12.83 14.18
C ILE A 5 -6.14 -13.16 12.93
N THR A 6 -6.81 -13.72 11.98
CA THR A 6 -6.19 -14.10 10.75
C THR A 6 -6.69 -13.21 9.66
N ARG A 7 -5.80 -12.59 8.93
CA ARG A 7 -6.22 -11.76 7.83
C ARG A 7 -6.10 -12.55 6.55
N ILE A 8 -7.05 -12.36 5.70
CA ILE A 8 -7.12 -13.08 4.47
C ILE A 8 -6.93 -12.12 3.33
N ASP A 9 -6.18 -12.50 2.34
CA ASP A 9 -5.89 -11.67 1.19
C ASP A 9 -7.17 -11.31 0.47
N ASP A 10 -7.38 -10.04 0.20
CA ASP A 10 -8.60 -9.60 -0.45
C ASP A 10 -8.64 -9.94 -1.93
N ILE A 11 -7.54 -10.30 -2.51
CA ILE A 11 -7.50 -10.64 -3.91
C ILE A 11 -7.73 -12.12 -4.14
N ASP A 12 -7.07 -12.95 -3.43
CA ASP A 12 -7.18 -14.38 -3.71
C ASP A 12 -7.54 -15.25 -2.51
N GLY A 13 -7.77 -14.66 -1.37
CA GLY A 13 -8.21 -15.45 -0.23
C GLY A 13 -7.12 -16.20 0.51
N SER A 14 -5.88 -15.99 0.20
CA SER A 14 -4.86 -16.75 0.88
C SER A 14 -4.64 -16.20 2.28
N GLU A 15 -4.08 -17.00 3.13
CA GLU A 15 -3.86 -16.59 4.48
C GLU A 15 -2.56 -15.84 4.59
N GLY A 16 -2.31 -15.25 5.71
CA GLY A 16 -1.07 -14.55 5.92
C GLY A 16 -1.07 -13.15 5.37
N ALA A 17 -2.20 -12.57 5.18
CA ALA A 17 -2.25 -11.24 4.64
C ALA A 17 -1.98 -10.21 5.71
N GLU A 18 -1.55 -9.05 5.29
CA GLU A 18 -1.33 -7.95 6.19
C GLU A 18 -1.98 -6.73 5.61
N ALA A 19 -2.37 -5.83 6.45
CA ALA A 19 -3.05 -4.64 5.97
C ALA A 19 -2.08 -3.74 5.24
N PHE A 20 -2.49 -3.22 4.14
CA PHE A 20 -1.66 -2.36 3.33
C PHE A 20 -2.49 -1.13 3.03
N VAL A 21 -2.00 0.02 3.38
CA VAL A 21 -2.76 1.24 3.21
C VAL A 21 -2.11 2.10 2.15
N PHE A 22 -2.89 2.65 1.28
CA PHE A 22 -2.33 3.52 0.27
C PHE A 22 -3.34 4.64 0.00
N GLU A 23 -2.85 5.71 -0.57
CA GLU A 23 -3.70 6.82 -0.85
C GLU A 23 -3.63 7.14 -2.32
N LEU A 24 -4.74 7.39 -2.94
CA LEU A 24 -4.76 7.68 -4.32
C LEU A 24 -5.84 8.72 -4.54
N ASP A 25 -5.48 9.81 -5.17
CA ASP A 25 -6.49 10.80 -5.50
C ASP A 25 -7.19 11.31 -4.29
N ARG A 26 -6.47 11.50 -3.23
CA ARG A 26 -7.01 12.03 -1.99
C ARG A 26 -7.90 11.09 -1.26
N LYS A 27 -7.97 9.86 -1.66
CA LYS A 27 -8.74 8.90 -0.93
C LYS A 27 -7.80 7.86 -0.39
N THR A 28 -8.04 7.43 0.82
CA THR A 28 -7.22 6.45 1.47
C THR A 28 -7.88 5.09 1.38
N TYR A 29 -7.13 4.10 1.00
CA TYR A 29 -7.66 2.76 0.85
C TYR A 29 -6.85 1.79 1.70
N GLU A 30 -7.50 0.77 2.13
CA GLU A 30 -6.83 -0.27 2.86
C GLU A 30 -7.16 -1.60 2.23
N ILE A 31 -6.21 -2.47 2.08
CA ILE A 31 -6.46 -3.75 1.48
C ILE A 31 -5.57 -4.74 2.19
N ASP A 32 -6.04 -5.94 2.39
CA ASP A 32 -5.24 -6.98 3.01
C ASP A 32 -4.60 -7.79 1.91
N LEU A 33 -3.30 -7.89 1.92
CA LEU A 33 -2.58 -8.60 0.89
C LEU A 33 -1.56 -9.53 1.49
N CYS A 34 -1.44 -10.70 0.91
CA CYS A 34 -0.38 -11.59 1.30
C CYS A 34 0.91 -11.07 0.67
N ALA A 35 2.03 -11.61 1.08
CA ALA A 35 3.29 -11.11 0.60
C ALA A 35 3.41 -11.17 -0.90
N ARG A 36 2.94 -12.25 -1.49
CA ARG A 36 3.05 -12.38 -2.92
C ARG A 36 2.26 -11.29 -3.63
N ASN A 37 1.06 -11.03 -3.20
CA ASN A 37 0.25 -10.04 -3.87
C ASN A 37 0.72 -8.62 -3.57
N ARG A 38 1.33 -8.43 -2.41
CA ARG A 38 1.86 -7.14 -2.12
C ARG A 38 3.02 -6.85 -3.07
N ILE A 39 3.85 -7.85 -3.36
CA ILE A 39 4.92 -7.67 -4.30
C ILE A 39 4.38 -7.39 -5.68
N ARG A 40 3.31 -8.08 -6.06
CA ARG A 40 2.73 -7.83 -7.35
C ARG A 40 2.21 -6.41 -7.46
N PHE A 41 1.61 -5.92 -6.39
CA PHE A 41 1.10 -4.57 -6.41
C PHE A 41 2.27 -3.60 -6.55
N LEU A 42 3.33 -3.80 -5.80
CA LEU A 42 4.44 -2.89 -5.87
C LEU A 42 5.14 -2.95 -7.22
N ARG A 43 5.16 -4.09 -7.83
CA ARG A 43 5.74 -4.17 -9.13
C ARG A 43 4.89 -3.48 -10.16
N ALA A 44 3.61 -3.52 -10.00
CA ALA A 44 2.72 -2.90 -10.96
C ALA A 44 2.85 -1.40 -10.93
N ILE A 45 3.09 -0.81 -9.76
CA ILE A 45 3.18 0.61 -9.71
C ILE A 45 4.59 1.11 -9.83
N GLY A 46 5.57 0.24 -9.73
CA GLY A 46 6.94 0.66 -9.79
C GLY A 46 7.29 1.53 -10.97
N PRO A 47 6.90 1.16 -12.16
CA PRO A 47 7.23 1.98 -13.30
C PRO A 47 6.66 3.39 -13.22
N PHE A 48 5.52 3.54 -12.57
CA PHE A 48 4.94 4.85 -12.44
C PHE A 48 5.70 5.65 -11.40
N ILE A 49 6.09 5.01 -10.33
CA ILE A 49 6.85 5.67 -9.31
C ILE A 49 8.20 6.11 -9.87
N ASP A 50 8.81 5.26 -10.67
CA ASP A 50 10.11 5.58 -11.23
C ASP A 50 10.07 6.82 -12.09
N ARG A 51 8.94 7.10 -12.71
CA ARG A 51 8.84 8.26 -13.54
C ARG A 51 8.23 9.43 -12.84
N ALA A 52 7.77 9.24 -11.64
CA ALA A 52 7.12 10.31 -10.92
C ALA A 52 8.15 11.12 -10.17
N ARG A 53 7.78 12.29 -9.76
CA ARG A 53 8.66 13.13 -8.99
C ARG A 53 8.17 13.15 -7.57
N PRO A 54 8.99 12.85 -6.63
CA PRO A 54 8.56 12.85 -5.25
C PRO A 54 8.22 14.25 -4.82
N LEU A 55 7.20 14.40 -4.05
CA LEU A 55 6.86 15.68 -3.52
C LEU A 55 7.39 15.80 -2.12
N GLU A 56 7.62 17.03 -1.70
CA GLU A 56 8.11 17.22 -0.38
C GLU A 56 7.07 16.95 0.58
N GLU A 57 7.40 16.48 1.72
CA GLU A 57 6.37 16.19 2.65
C GLU A 57 5.71 17.34 3.17
N THR A 58 6.18 18.50 2.96
CA THR A 58 5.52 19.62 3.50
C THR A 58 4.24 19.87 2.78
N GLU A 59 3.93 19.16 1.77
CA GLU A 59 2.66 19.38 1.16
C GLU A 59 1.89 18.19 1.10
N PRO A 60 1.57 17.69 2.13
CA PRO A 60 0.88 16.46 2.21
C PRO A 60 -0.41 16.48 1.53
N HIS A 61 -1.11 17.54 1.61
CA HIS A 61 -2.41 17.40 1.11
C HIS A 61 -2.44 17.41 -0.35
N ARG A 62 -1.41 17.70 -0.97
CA ARG A 62 -1.55 17.70 -2.29
C ARG A 62 -1.27 16.43 -2.83
N ALA A 63 -0.94 15.61 -2.24
CA ALA A 63 -0.56 14.48 -2.69
C ALA A 63 -1.43 13.69 -3.13
N THR A 64 -1.69 13.36 -3.92
CA THR A 64 -2.55 12.57 -4.17
C THR A 64 -2.07 11.40 -4.79
N ALA A 65 -0.99 11.18 -4.89
CA ALA A 65 -0.57 10.07 -5.51
C ALA A 65 -0.69 8.93 -4.73
N MET A 66 -0.41 7.87 -5.06
CA MET A 66 -0.49 6.80 -4.29
C MET A 66 0.59 6.81 -3.38
N VAL A 67 0.40 6.85 -2.22
CA VAL A 67 1.36 6.89 -1.29
C VAL A 67 1.31 5.67 -0.58
N ALA A 68 2.05 4.76 -0.79
CA ALA A 68 2.00 3.58 -0.07
C ALA A 68 2.40 3.88 1.22
N HIS A 69 1.70 3.61 2.18
CA HIS A 69 2.00 3.93 3.44
C HIS A 69 3.00 3.09 3.95
N LEU A 70 3.89 2.70 3.27
CA LEU A 70 4.88 1.93 3.74
C LEU A 70 5.80 2.76 4.34
N PRO A 71 6.22 2.46 5.34
CA PRO A 71 7.02 3.22 6.06
C PRO A 71 8.07 3.82 5.28
N SER A 72 8.71 3.33 4.68
CA SER A 72 9.72 3.96 4.15
C SER A 72 9.60 4.29 2.85
N VAL A 73 8.64 4.13 2.36
CA VAL A 73 8.51 4.36 1.14
C VAL A 73 8.78 5.45 0.59
N LEU A 74 8.40 6.18 0.70
CA LEU A 74 8.58 7.24 0.11
C LEU A 74 9.52 7.82 0.48
N GLY A 75 9.97 7.41 1.09
CA GLY A 75 11.03 8.05 1.61
C GLY A 75 11.28 8.96 1.03
#